data_4eff946431b66d70ad39314a180cfd29
#
_entry.id   4eff946431b66d70ad39314a180cfd29
#
_cell.length_a   1.000
_cell.length_b   1.000
_cell.length_c   1.000
_cell.angle_alpha   90.00
_cell.angle_beta   90.00
_cell.angle_gamma   90.00
#
_symmetry.space_group_name_H-M   'P 1'
#
loop_
_entity.id
_entity.type
_entity.pdbx_description
1 polymer ?
#
loop_
_entity_poly.entity_id
_entity_poly.type
_entity_poly.pdbx_seq_one_letter_code
_entity_poly.pdbx_strand_id
1 'polypeptide(L)'
;MKLVTGEPGTPELVEAVRTEPEIVSSALAWTEVVRAVRRSGGRPTRAEAVLERIPLVPIDAGITRSAARLSSAGLRTLDAIHLATALSLADDVAALVTYDARLAEAAAKAGLEVRAPGPEPV
;
A
#
# COMPACT_ATOMS: atom_id res chain seq x y z
N MET A 1 11.49 -10.28 5.12
CA MET A 1 10.04 -10.20 4.90
C MET A 1 9.68 -8.85 4.28
N LYS A 2 8.69 -8.83 3.44
CA LYS A 2 8.33 -7.65 2.67
C LYS A 2 7.30 -6.79 3.40
N LEU A 3 7.38 -5.48 3.21
CA LEU A 3 6.34 -4.55 3.63
C LEU A 3 5.47 -4.21 2.42
N VAL A 4 4.17 -4.33 2.59
CA VAL A 4 3.21 -3.96 1.53
C VAL A 4 2.60 -2.62 1.90
N THR A 5 2.56 -1.68 0.94
CA THR A 5 1.96 -0.38 1.16
C THR A 5 0.74 -0.17 0.28
N GLY A 6 -0.32 0.38 0.87
CA GLY A 6 -1.53 0.78 0.16
C GLY A 6 -1.72 2.29 0.10
N GLU A 7 -0.73 3.06 0.55
CA GLU A 7 -0.85 4.50 0.67
C GLU A 7 0.02 5.23 -0.33
N PRO A 8 -0.52 6.17 -1.12
CA PRO A 8 0.29 6.95 -2.03
C PRO A 8 0.95 8.16 -1.36
N GLY A 9 2.19 8.40 -1.70
CA GLY A 9 2.81 9.71 -1.80
C GLY A 9 3.01 10.59 -0.58
N THR A 10 2.98 10.10 0.64
CA THR A 10 3.32 10.95 1.78
C THR A 10 4.84 11.04 1.93
N PRO A 11 5.38 12.13 2.51
CA PRO A 11 6.80 12.23 2.82
C PRO A 11 7.31 11.07 3.66
N GLU A 12 6.51 10.61 4.62
CA GLU A 12 6.82 9.48 5.49
C GLU A 12 6.96 8.18 4.67
N LEU A 13 6.11 8.00 3.67
CA LEU A 13 6.18 6.84 2.80
C LEU A 13 7.43 6.88 1.92
N VAL A 14 7.78 8.04 1.39
CA VAL A 14 9.02 8.22 0.62
C VAL A 14 10.23 7.84 1.46
N GLU A 15 10.26 8.28 2.72
CA GLU A 15 11.33 7.93 3.63
C GLU A 15 11.36 6.43 3.94
N ALA A 16 10.19 5.82 4.12
CA ALA A 16 10.09 4.37 4.35
C ALA A 16 10.66 3.59 3.15
N VAL A 17 10.38 4.03 1.93
CA VAL A 17 10.92 3.40 0.72
C VAL A 17 12.44 3.47 0.68
N ARG A 18 13.02 4.57 1.17
CA ARG A 18 14.47 4.72 1.21
C ARG A 18 15.13 3.81 2.25
N THR A 19 14.48 3.61 3.39
CA THR A 19 15.05 2.91 4.54
C THR A 19 14.68 1.44 4.59
N GLU A 20 13.57 1.06 3.93
CA GLU A 20 13.08 -0.32 3.92
C GLU A 20 13.18 -0.90 2.50
N PRO A 21 14.28 -1.60 2.19
CA PRO A 21 14.49 -2.08 0.81
C PRO A 21 13.51 -3.16 0.36
N GLU A 22 12.71 -3.70 1.26
CA GLU A 22 11.77 -4.78 0.95
C GLU A 22 10.32 -4.31 0.86
N ILE A 23 10.08 -3.02 0.58
CA ILE A 23 8.74 -2.52 0.33
C ILE A 23 8.26 -2.98 -1.06
N VAL A 24 7.03 -3.49 -1.08
CA VAL A 24 6.31 -3.81 -2.33
C VAL A 24 4.93 -3.18 -2.27
N SER A 25 4.25 -3.05 -3.39
CA SER A 25 2.87 -2.56 -3.41
C SER A 25 2.09 -3.22 -4.56
N SER A 26 0.77 -3.05 -4.55
CA SER A 26 -0.01 -3.45 -5.72
C SER A 26 0.27 -2.49 -6.88
N ALA A 27 0.01 -2.95 -8.09
CA ALA A 27 0.19 -2.12 -9.29
C ALA A 27 -0.65 -0.84 -9.29
N LEU A 28 -1.71 -0.77 -8.47
CA LEU A 28 -2.50 0.44 -8.30
C LEU A 28 -1.68 1.62 -7.80
N ALA A 29 -0.61 1.36 -7.04
CA ALA A 29 0.19 2.42 -6.45
C ALA A 29 0.74 3.39 -7.49
N TRP A 30 1.12 2.90 -8.66
CA TRP A 30 1.62 3.78 -9.72
C TRP A 30 0.60 4.87 -10.05
N THR A 31 -0.62 4.47 -10.37
CA THR A 31 -1.67 5.42 -10.72
C THR A 31 -2.06 6.32 -9.55
N GLU A 32 -2.21 5.75 -8.37
CA GLU A 32 -2.63 6.51 -7.20
C GLU A 32 -1.61 7.57 -6.80
N VAL A 33 -0.34 7.20 -6.74
CA VAL A 33 0.73 8.11 -6.34
C VAL A 33 0.92 9.22 -7.36
N VAL A 34 0.99 8.87 -8.64
CA VAL A 34 1.18 9.88 -9.69
C VAL A 34 0.01 10.87 -9.73
N ARG A 35 -1.22 10.37 -9.63
CA ARG A 35 -2.39 11.25 -9.61
C ARG A 35 -2.43 12.14 -8.38
N ALA A 36 -2.07 11.60 -7.21
CA ALA A 36 -2.01 12.39 -5.98
C ALA A 36 -0.97 13.49 -6.05
N VAL A 37 0.21 13.19 -6.58
CA VAL A 37 1.28 14.17 -6.75
C VAL A 37 0.86 15.27 -7.72
N ARG A 38 0.22 14.93 -8.82
CA ARG A 38 -0.29 15.92 -9.78
C ARG A 38 -1.32 16.85 -9.14
N ARG A 39 -2.24 16.31 -8.36
CA ARG A 39 -3.26 17.12 -7.68
C ARG A 39 -2.67 18.09 -6.66
N SER A 40 -1.57 17.73 -6.04
CA SER A 40 -0.93 18.59 -5.04
C SER A 40 0.06 19.58 -5.64
N GLY A 41 0.22 19.61 -6.96
CA GLY A 41 1.17 20.48 -7.63
C GLY A 41 2.61 20.00 -7.61
N GLY A 42 2.86 18.75 -7.22
CA GLY A 42 4.17 18.17 -7.21
C GLY A 42 4.65 17.72 -8.58
N ARG A 43 5.84 17.15 -8.64
CA ARG A 43 6.46 16.69 -9.90
C ARG A 43 6.20 15.21 -10.13
N PRO A 44 5.39 14.85 -11.12
CA PRO A 44 5.11 13.43 -11.41
C PRO A 44 6.36 12.60 -11.71
N THR A 45 7.36 13.19 -12.38
CA THR A 45 8.60 12.48 -12.70
C THR A 45 9.37 12.03 -11.46
N ARG A 46 9.32 12.79 -10.37
CA ARG A 46 9.95 12.40 -9.09
C ARG A 46 9.20 11.22 -8.47
N ALA A 47 7.86 11.27 -8.50
CA ALA A 47 7.05 10.17 -7.99
C ALA A 47 7.31 8.88 -8.78
N GLU A 48 7.37 8.97 -10.10
CA GLU A 48 7.65 7.83 -10.96
C GLU A 48 9.03 7.23 -10.65
N ALA A 49 10.04 8.08 -10.43
CA ALA A 49 11.38 7.62 -10.08
C ALA A 49 11.39 6.82 -8.76
N VAL A 50 10.61 7.26 -7.77
CA VAL A 50 10.46 6.53 -6.51
C VAL A 50 9.75 5.20 -6.75
N LEU A 51 8.67 5.21 -7.51
CA LEU A 51 7.87 4.02 -7.81
C LEU A 51 8.66 2.95 -8.58
N GLU A 52 9.57 3.37 -9.46
CA GLU A 52 10.43 2.45 -10.19
C GLU A 52 11.33 1.62 -9.27
N ARG A 53 11.53 2.06 -8.04
CA ARG A 53 12.34 1.36 -7.03
C ARG A 53 11.54 0.36 -6.21
N ILE A 54 10.21 0.35 -6.37
CA ILE A 54 9.31 -0.52 -5.62
C ILE A 54 8.78 -1.60 -6.55
N PRO A 55 8.97 -2.88 -6.21
CA PRO A 55 8.28 -3.94 -6.95
C PRO A 55 6.77 -3.78 -6.85
N LEU A 56 6.09 -3.80 -7.98
CA LEU A 56 4.64 -3.69 -8.03
C LEU A 56 4.04 -5.03 -8.39
N VAL A 57 3.11 -5.50 -7.56
CA VAL A 57 2.42 -6.77 -7.76
C VAL A 57 1.27 -6.57 -8.73
N PRO A 58 1.25 -7.30 -9.85
CA PRO A 58 0.14 -7.18 -10.81
C PRO A 58 -1.21 -7.52 -10.19
N ILE A 59 -2.24 -6.80 -10.60
CA ILE A 59 -3.60 -7.07 -10.19
C ILE A 59 -4.20 -8.08 -11.15
N ASP A 60 -4.04 -9.35 -10.82
CA ASP A 60 -4.56 -10.45 -11.64
C ASP A 60 -5.99 -10.85 -11.23
N ALA A 61 -6.54 -11.84 -11.92
CA ALA A 61 -7.89 -12.32 -11.64
C ALA A 61 -8.02 -12.86 -10.22
N GLY A 62 -7.00 -13.49 -9.68
CA GLY A 62 -7.00 -14.01 -8.32
C GLY A 62 -7.15 -12.90 -7.30
N ILE A 63 -6.39 -11.82 -7.48
CA ILE A 63 -6.45 -10.66 -6.58
C ILE A 63 -7.80 -9.95 -6.68
N THR A 64 -8.32 -9.73 -7.90
CA THR A 64 -9.61 -9.06 -8.03
C THR A 64 -10.75 -9.87 -7.40
N ARG A 65 -10.73 -11.17 -7.52
CA ARG A 65 -11.73 -12.04 -6.91
C ARG A 65 -11.59 -12.09 -5.39
N SER A 66 -10.37 -12.16 -4.89
CA SER A 66 -10.12 -12.13 -3.44
C SER A 66 -10.57 -10.80 -2.85
N ALA A 67 -10.27 -9.68 -3.50
CA ALA A 67 -10.70 -8.36 -3.05
C ALA A 67 -12.22 -8.27 -2.97
N ALA A 68 -12.92 -8.82 -3.97
CA ALA A 68 -14.38 -8.81 -4.02
C ALA A 68 -15.01 -9.58 -2.86
N ARG A 69 -14.29 -10.54 -2.29
CA ARG A 69 -14.78 -11.40 -1.20
C ARG A 69 -14.45 -10.88 0.20
N LEU A 70 -13.64 -9.83 0.31
CA LEU A 70 -13.30 -9.28 1.61
C LEU A 70 -14.55 -8.72 2.28
N SER A 71 -14.79 -9.14 3.52
CA SER A 71 -16.04 -8.86 4.23
C SER A 71 -15.98 -7.64 5.14
N SER A 72 -14.92 -6.85 5.05
CA SER A 72 -14.76 -5.66 5.90
C SER A 72 -15.71 -4.55 5.48
N ALA A 73 -16.70 -4.25 6.35
CA ALA A 73 -17.64 -3.16 6.11
C ALA A 73 -16.88 -1.82 6.06
N GLY A 74 -17.23 -1.00 5.08
CA GLY A 74 -16.63 0.32 4.93
C GLY A 74 -15.28 0.35 4.23
N LEU A 75 -14.75 -0.81 3.85
CA LEU A 75 -13.50 -0.86 3.10
C LEU A 75 -13.78 -0.50 1.63
N ARG A 76 -13.05 0.47 1.12
CA ARG A 76 -13.20 0.91 -0.27
C ARG A 76 -12.60 -0.11 -1.22
N THR A 77 -13.09 -0.11 -2.46
CA THR A 77 -12.64 -1.06 -3.49
C THR A 77 -11.13 -1.06 -3.69
N LEU A 78 -10.51 0.13 -3.80
CA LEU A 78 -9.07 0.20 -4.00
C LEU A 78 -8.29 -0.33 -2.79
N ASP A 79 -8.78 -0.06 -1.59
CA ASP A 79 -8.16 -0.58 -0.36
C ASP A 79 -8.35 -2.09 -0.25
N ALA A 80 -9.48 -2.61 -0.72
CA ALA A 80 -9.70 -4.05 -0.78
C ALA A 80 -8.67 -4.72 -1.71
N ILE A 81 -8.33 -4.08 -2.83
CA ILE A 81 -7.31 -4.60 -3.74
C ILE A 81 -5.93 -4.58 -3.08
N HIS A 82 -5.58 -3.51 -2.36
CA HIS A 82 -4.32 -3.45 -1.62
C HIS A 82 -4.25 -4.54 -0.55
N LEU A 83 -5.32 -4.72 0.20
CA LEU A 83 -5.37 -5.77 1.23
C LEU A 83 -5.29 -7.16 0.62
N ALA A 84 -6.02 -7.43 -0.45
CA ALA A 84 -5.96 -8.71 -1.14
C ALA A 84 -4.55 -8.99 -1.67
N THR A 85 -3.86 -7.97 -2.17
CA THR A 85 -2.47 -8.08 -2.61
C THR A 85 -1.58 -8.50 -1.45
N ALA A 86 -1.70 -7.84 -0.30
CA ALA A 86 -0.93 -8.19 0.89
C ALA A 86 -1.20 -9.62 1.34
N LEU A 87 -2.47 -10.02 1.36
CA LEU A 87 -2.85 -11.37 1.76
C LEU A 87 -2.35 -12.44 0.79
N SER A 88 -2.23 -12.12 -0.49
CA SER A 88 -1.70 -13.04 -1.50
C SER A 88 -0.21 -13.35 -1.28
N LEU A 89 0.48 -12.48 -0.56
CA LEU A 89 1.90 -12.61 -0.23
C LEU A 89 2.12 -12.99 1.24
N ALA A 90 1.08 -13.50 1.91
CA ALA A 90 1.03 -13.62 3.37
C ALA A 90 2.30 -14.22 4.01
N ASP A 91 2.88 -15.23 3.41
CA ASP A 91 4.06 -15.90 3.98
C ASP A 91 5.33 -15.03 3.88
N ASP A 92 5.33 -14.06 2.97
CA ASP A 92 6.47 -13.17 2.74
C ASP A 92 6.25 -11.75 3.29
N VAL A 93 5.09 -11.49 3.89
CA VAL A 93 4.72 -10.16 4.37
C VAL A 93 4.99 -10.03 5.86
N ALA A 94 5.81 -9.04 6.23
CA ALA A 94 6.01 -8.69 7.63
C ALA A 94 4.87 -7.80 8.14
N ALA A 95 4.42 -6.85 7.30
CA ALA A 95 3.39 -5.91 7.72
C ALA A 95 2.78 -5.20 6.52
N LEU A 96 1.56 -4.70 6.70
CA LEU A 96 0.95 -3.73 5.80
C LEU A 96 1.26 -2.33 6.33
N VAL A 97 1.78 -1.48 5.46
CA VAL A 97 2.03 -0.07 5.79
C VAL A 97 0.85 0.76 5.31
N THR A 98 0.17 1.43 6.22
CA THR A 98 -0.96 2.31 5.88
C THR A 98 -1.15 3.37 6.96
N TYR A 99 -1.66 4.52 6.54
CA TYR A 99 -2.06 5.62 7.42
C TYR A 99 -3.58 5.75 7.50
N ASP A 100 -4.30 4.90 6.78
CA ASP A 100 -5.77 4.89 6.75
C ASP A 100 -6.29 3.95 7.83
N ALA A 101 -7.12 4.48 8.73
CA ALA A 101 -7.63 3.72 9.86
C ALA A 101 -8.51 2.54 9.44
N ARG A 102 -9.28 2.68 8.37
CA ARG A 102 -10.19 1.61 7.89
C ARG A 102 -9.40 0.45 7.31
N LEU A 103 -8.37 0.76 6.51
CA LEU A 103 -7.51 -0.27 5.94
C LEU A 103 -6.69 -0.94 7.05
N ALA A 104 -6.20 -0.18 8.02
CA ALA A 104 -5.47 -0.72 9.17
C ALA A 104 -6.33 -1.70 9.96
N GLU A 105 -7.57 -1.34 10.24
CA GLU A 105 -8.50 -2.21 10.96
C GLU A 105 -8.79 -3.50 10.19
N ALA A 106 -9.06 -3.39 8.90
CA ALA A 106 -9.33 -4.55 8.05
C ALA A 106 -8.13 -5.48 7.97
N ALA A 107 -6.93 -4.92 7.83
CA ALA A 107 -5.69 -5.70 7.78
C ALA A 107 -5.44 -6.43 9.10
N ALA A 108 -5.62 -5.75 10.23
CA ALA A 108 -5.45 -6.36 11.55
C ALA A 108 -6.44 -7.52 11.75
N LYS A 109 -7.69 -7.35 11.34
CA LYS A 109 -8.70 -8.42 11.42
C LYS A 109 -8.34 -9.60 10.53
N ALA A 110 -7.64 -9.36 9.43
CA ALA A 110 -7.17 -10.41 8.54
C ALA A 110 -5.89 -11.08 9.01
N GLY A 111 -5.34 -10.66 10.14
CA GLY A 111 -4.15 -11.26 10.74
C GLY A 111 -2.83 -10.64 10.33
N LEU A 112 -2.85 -9.50 9.66
CA LEU A 112 -1.63 -8.81 9.27
C LEU A 112 -1.19 -7.82 10.35
N GLU A 113 0.13 -7.67 10.52
CA GLU A 113 0.68 -6.56 11.28
C GLU A 113 0.52 -5.28 10.48
N VAL A 114 0.21 -4.18 11.16
CA VAL A 114 0.05 -2.88 10.51
C VAL A 114 1.10 -1.92 11.06
N ARG A 115 1.72 -1.17 10.17
CA ARG A 115 2.70 -0.14 10.53
C ARG A 115 2.34 1.18 9.85
N ALA A 116 2.59 2.29 10.55
CA ALA A 116 2.46 3.63 10.01
C ALA A 116 3.78 4.37 10.30
N PRO A 117 4.84 4.10 9.51
CA PRO A 117 6.13 4.72 9.76
C PRO A 117 6.09 6.22 9.60
N GLY A 118 6.91 6.91 10.38
CA GLY A 118 7.00 8.35 10.39
C GLY A 118 7.18 8.89 11.79
N PRO A 119 7.20 10.23 11.96
CA PRO A 119 7.32 10.82 13.28
C PRO A 119 6.18 10.38 14.18
N GLU A 120 6.51 10.08 15.44
CA GLU A 120 5.49 9.79 16.45
C GLU A 120 4.56 10.99 16.63
N PRO A 121 3.24 10.77 16.72
CA PRO A 121 2.33 11.87 17.05
C PRO A 121 2.65 12.35 18.47
N VAL A 122 2.73 13.64 18.60
CA VAL A 122 3.04 14.30 19.88
C VAL A 122 1.80 14.38 20.74
#